data_984c09d70f8cfe9b56f1f91dabbcb1c9
#
_entry.id   984c09d70f8cfe9b56f1f91dabbcb1c9
#
_cell.length_a   1.000
_cell.length_b   1.000
_cell.length_c   1.000
_cell.angle_alpha   90.00
_cell.angle_beta   90.00
_cell.angle_gamma   90.00
#
_symmetry.space_group_name_H-M   'P 1'
#
loop_
_entity.id
_entity.type
_entity.pdbx_description
1 polymer ?
#
loop_
_entity_poly.entity_id
_entity_poly.type
_entity_poly.pdbx_seq_one_letter_code
_entity_poly.pdbx_strand_id
1 'polypeptide(L)'
;KCIQMDRVYRAERPQKGRLREFVQCDIDIIGSDSTDSEIELILTTTKALDAIGMKNYKVKINDRRLLRAVLISFGFKEEELDSVCITFDKMDKVGLDGVKEELEGKEFDKQAIDKFVQFLSKAGTAQNIKLDSVKDMLEDKTPAESIENIIDTVNKLTGGRYEVVFDLSLVRVQGYYTGTVFEVESLD
;
A
#
# COMPACT_ATOMS: atom_id res chain seq x y z
N LYS A 1 -20.32 4.55 -11.38
CA LYS A 1 -18.94 4.86 -11.82
C LYS A 1 -18.89 6.29 -12.29
N CYS A 2 -17.92 7.04 -11.85
CA CYS A 2 -17.69 8.41 -12.30
C CYS A 2 -16.20 8.63 -12.61
N ILE A 3 -15.95 9.64 -13.44
CA ILE A 3 -14.64 10.15 -13.75
C ILE A 3 -14.69 11.66 -13.58
N GLN A 4 -13.67 12.21 -12.93
CA GLN A 4 -13.48 13.65 -12.77
C GLN A 4 -12.09 14.01 -13.26
N MET A 5 -12.01 15.03 -14.12
CA MET A 5 -10.75 15.53 -14.61
C MET A 5 -10.79 17.06 -14.58
N ASP A 6 -10.09 17.63 -13.61
CA ASP A 6 -10.07 19.08 -13.41
C ASP A 6 -8.81 19.50 -12.64
N ARG A 7 -8.65 20.81 -12.47
CA ARG A 7 -7.61 21.40 -11.65
C ARG A 7 -7.90 21.16 -10.17
N VAL A 8 -6.86 20.72 -9.47
CA VAL A 8 -6.90 20.54 -8.02
C VAL A 8 -5.80 21.36 -7.36
N TYR A 9 -6.01 21.71 -6.09
CA TYR A 9 -5.14 22.59 -5.32
C TYR A 9 -4.71 21.90 -4.03
N ARG A 10 -3.42 22.04 -3.68
CA ARG A 10 -2.85 21.53 -2.42
C ARG A 10 -2.10 22.64 -1.69
N ALA A 11 -2.26 22.72 -0.37
CA ALA A 11 -1.54 23.68 0.47
C ALA A 11 -0.10 23.25 0.79
N GLU A 12 0.35 22.13 0.24
CA GLU A 12 1.68 21.55 0.49
C GLU A 12 2.82 22.45 -0.02
N ARG A 13 4.01 22.24 0.58
CA ARG A 13 5.22 22.94 0.12
C ARG A 13 5.58 22.48 -1.30
N PRO A 14 5.72 23.39 -2.28
CA PRO A 14 6.08 23.02 -3.64
C PRO A 14 7.46 22.36 -3.71
N GLN A 15 7.57 21.31 -4.52
CA GLN A 15 8.81 20.59 -4.81
C GLN A 15 8.86 20.23 -6.29
N LYS A 16 10.02 19.76 -6.79
CA LYS A 16 10.12 19.26 -8.15
C LYS A 16 9.09 18.14 -8.39
N GLY A 17 8.21 18.32 -9.37
CA GLY A 17 7.13 17.38 -9.67
C GLY A 17 5.92 17.44 -8.72
N ARG A 18 5.91 18.32 -7.71
CA ARG A 18 4.81 18.47 -6.76
C ARG A 18 4.36 19.92 -6.70
N LEU A 19 3.37 20.26 -7.52
CA LEU A 19 2.81 21.59 -7.67
C LEU A 19 1.64 21.81 -6.71
N ARG A 20 1.36 23.09 -6.39
CA ARG A 20 0.17 23.46 -5.61
C ARG A 20 -1.10 23.44 -6.43
N GLU A 21 -1.02 23.67 -7.73
CA GLU A 21 -2.09 23.57 -8.73
C GLU A 21 -1.65 22.55 -9.79
N PHE A 22 -2.48 21.56 -10.09
CA PHE A 22 -2.23 20.56 -11.12
C PHE A 22 -3.56 19.97 -11.61
N VAL A 23 -3.55 19.29 -12.73
CA VAL A 23 -4.72 18.54 -13.21
C VAL A 23 -4.68 17.14 -12.63
N GLN A 24 -5.80 16.70 -12.07
CA GLN A 24 -6.00 15.34 -11.57
C GLN A 24 -7.10 14.66 -12.36
N CYS A 25 -6.94 13.38 -12.63
CA CYS A 25 -7.97 12.53 -13.21
C CYS A 25 -8.33 11.48 -12.16
N ASP A 26 -9.54 11.59 -11.60
CA ASP A 26 -10.07 10.66 -10.61
C ASP A 26 -11.10 9.74 -11.23
N ILE A 27 -11.05 8.48 -10.84
CA ILE A 27 -12.05 7.48 -11.19
C ILE A 27 -12.60 6.84 -9.91
N ASP A 28 -13.92 6.80 -9.80
CA ASP A 28 -14.60 6.28 -8.63
C ASP A 28 -15.66 5.24 -9.00
N ILE A 29 -15.79 4.22 -8.17
CA ILE A 29 -16.89 3.27 -8.19
C ILE A 29 -17.63 3.37 -6.86
N ILE A 30 -18.88 3.80 -6.91
CA ILE A 30 -19.71 4.04 -5.73
C ILE A 30 -20.79 2.97 -5.63
N GLY A 31 -21.04 2.46 -4.41
CA GLY A 31 -22.13 1.53 -4.12
C GLY A 31 -21.78 0.05 -4.39
N SER A 32 -20.49 -0.29 -4.44
CA SER A 32 -20.00 -1.66 -4.52
C SER A 32 -18.90 -1.89 -3.50
N ASP A 33 -18.96 -2.99 -2.78
CA ASP A 33 -17.97 -3.50 -1.83
C ASP A 33 -17.23 -4.74 -2.37
N SER A 34 -17.46 -5.09 -3.64
CA SER A 34 -16.83 -6.22 -4.31
C SER A 34 -15.38 -5.89 -4.71
N THR A 35 -14.47 -6.86 -4.58
CA THR A 35 -13.10 -6.81 -5.09
C THR A 35 -13.03 -6.62 -6.62
N ASP A 36 -14.12 -6.85 -7.34
CA ASP A 36 -14.23 -6.54 -8.77
C ASP A 36 -14.05 -5.03 -9.04
N SER A 37 -14.41 -4.18 -8.06
CA SER A 37 -14.22 -2.74 -8.16
C SER A 37 -12.75 -2.36 -8.16
N GLU A 38 -11.94 -2.95 -7.28
CA GLU A 38 -10.49 -2.75 -7.23
C GLU A 38 -9.82 -3.28 -8.49
N ILE A 39 -10.23 -4.47 -8.96
CA ILE A 39 -9.74 -5.05 -10.21
C ILE A 39 -10.01 -4.11 -11.39
N GLU A 40 -11.23 -3.59 -11.49
CA GLU A 40 -11.60 -2.66 -12.57
C GLU A 40 -10.81 -1.35 -12.49
N LEU A 41 -10.60 -0.78 -11.29
CA LEU A 41 -9.79 0.42 -11.10
C LEU A 41 -8.34 0.20 -11.53
N ILE A 42 -7.72 -0.92 -11.17
CA ILE A 42 -6.36 -1.27 -11.60
C ILE A 42 -6.29 -1.40 -13.13
N LEU A 43 -7.22 -2.15 -13.73
CA LEU A 43 -7.26 -2.34 -15.18
C LEU A 43 -7.52 -1.03 -15.94
N THR A 44 -8.36 -0.15 -15.40
CA THR A 44 -8.64 1.16 -16.02
C THR A 44 -7.44 2.07 -15.94
N THR A 45 -6.80 2.16 -14.78
CA THR A 45 -5.58 2.95 -14.55
C THR A 45 -4.46 2.50 -15.49
N THR A 46 -4.19 1.20 -15.56
CA THR A 46 -3.12 0.66 -16.39
C THR A 46 -3.39 0.80 -17.88
N LYS A 47 -4.65 0.69 -18.33
CA LYS A 47 -5.03 1.02 -19.71
C LYS A 47 -4.78 2.49 -20.06
N ALA A 48 -5.08 3.40 -19.13
CA ALA A 48 -4.80 4.83 -19.33
C ALA A 48 -3.29 5.09 -19.44
N LEU A 49 -2.47 4.46 -18.60
CA LEU A 49 -1.00 4.55 -18.67
C LEU A 49 -0.46 3.99 -19.98
N ASP A 50 -0.95 2.86 -20.44
CA ASP A 50 -0.58 2.29 -21.73
C ASP A 50 -0.93 3.24 -22.90
N ALA A 51 -2.11 3.89 -22.83
CA ALA A 51 -2.56 4.81 -23.88
C ALA A 51 -1.67 6.06 -24.01
N ILE A 52 -1.02 6.49 -22.92
CA ILE A 52 -0.04 7.59 -22.94
C ILE A 52 1.39 7.12 -23.20
N GLY A 53 1.58 5.81 -23.45
CA GLY A 53 2.86 5.23 -23.85
C GLY A 53 3.75 4.71 -22.73
N MET A 54 3.31 4.70 -21.48
CA MET A 54 4.04 4.02 -20.39
C MET A 54 4.00 2.52 -20.58
N LYS A 55 5.15 1.84 -20.49
CA LYS A 55 5.26 0.40 -20.76
C LYS A 55 5.98 -0.38 -19.69
N ASN A 56 6.89 0.25 -18.98
CA ASN A 56 7.78 -0.40 -18.02
C ASN A 56 7.38 0.01 -16.60
N TYR A 57 6.41 -0.70 -16.04
CA TYR A 57 5.89 -0.44 -14.70
C TYR A 57 5.38 -1.73 -14.04
N LYS A 58 5.28 -1.70 -12.73
CA LYS A 58 4.57 -2.69 -11.92
C LYS A 58 3.47 -2.03 -11.09
N VAL A 59 2.51 -2.82 -10.65
CA VAL A 59 1.46 -2.38 -9.72
C VAL A 59 1.76 -2.99 -8.35
N LYS A 60 1.96 -2.16 -7.35
CA LYS A 60 2.06 -2.56 -5.95
C LYS A 60 0.68 -2.52 -5.32
N ILE A 61 0.35 -3.52 -4.52
CA ILE A 61 -0.94 -3.63 -3.83
C ILE A 61 -0.74 -4.04 -2.37
N ASN A 62 -1.55 -3.48 -1.49
CA ASN A 62 -1.66 -3.86 -0.08
C ASN A 62 -3.10 -3.66 0.39
N ASP A 63 -3.39 -4.11 1.60
CA ASP A 63 -4.63 -3.79 2.31
C ASP A 63 -4.30 -3.26 3.70
N ARG A 64 -4.87 -2.12 4.06
CA ARG A 64 -4.62 -1.49 5.37
C ARG A 64 -5.02 -2.38 6.54
N ARG A 65 -6.05 -3.20 6.36
CA ARG A 65 -6.50 -4.17 7.38
C ARG A 65 -5.42 -5.23 7.64
N LEU A 66 -4.67 -5.66 6.59
CA LEU A 66 -3.56 -6.59 6.73
C LEU A 66 -2.44 -6.02 7.60
N LEU A 67 -1.97 -4.81 7.26
CA LEU A 67 -0.89 -4.19 8.02
C LEU A 67 -1.30 -3.97 9.48
N ARG A 68 -2.53 -3.47 9.73
CA ARG A 68 -3.04 -3.28 11.10
C ARG A 68 -3.09 -4.61 11.87
N ALA A 69 -3.61 -5.68 11.27
CA ALA A 69 -3.68 -6.99 11.89
C ALA A 69 -2.28 -7.57 12.18
N VAL A 70 -1.33 -7.40 11.28
CA VAL A 70 0.08 -7.78 11.50
C VAL A 70 0.67 -7.03 12.69
N LEU A 71 0.47 -5.72 12.78
CA LEU A 71 0.98 -4.91 13.89
C LEU A 71 0.36 -5.32 15.22
N ILE A 72 -0.96 -5.59 15.25
CA ILE A 72 -1.65 -6.12 16.45
C ILE A 72 -1.05 -7.47 16.87
N SER A 73 -0.75 -8.37 15.92
CA SER A 73 -0.16 -9.67 16.20
C SER A 73 1.24 -9.57 16.84
N PHE A 74 1.95 -8.49 16.62
CA PHE A 74 3.23 -8.19 17.30
C PHE A 74 3.04 -7.61 18.71
N GLY A 75 1.84 -7.08 19.03
CA GLY A 75 1.51 -6.55 20.34
C GLY A 75 1.34 -5.03 20.40
N PHE A 76 1.31 -4.34 19.25
CA PHE A 76 0.92 -2.93 19.21
C PHE A 76 -0.56 -2.76 19.55
N LYS A 77 -0.89 -1.68 20.25
CA LYS A 77 -2.27 -1.34 20.59
C LYS A 77 -2.96 -0.63 19.43
N GLU A 78 -4.29 -0.71 19.39
CA GLU A 78 -5.10 -0.11 18.33
C GLU A 78 -4.84 1.41 18.17
N GLU A 79 -4.70 2.14 19.27
CA GLU A 79 -4.40 3.57 19.30
C GLU A 79 -3.00 3.93 18.79
N GLU A 80 -2.08 2.97 18.73
CA GLU A 80 -0.69 3.15 18.28
C GLU A 80 -0.52 2.93 16.77
N LEU A 81 -1.43 2.17 16.14
CA LEU A 81 -1.27 1.65 14.79
C LEU A 81 -1.05 2.74 13.73
N ASP A 82 -1.80 3.85 13.79
CA ASP A 82 -1.63 4.93 12.82
C ASP A 82 -0.24 5.57 12.95
N SER A 83 0.27 5.72 14.17
CA SER A 83 1.60 6.26 14.43
C SER A 83 2.71 5.30 13.96
N VAL A 84 2.52 3.98 14.16
CA VAL A 84 3.44 2.95 13.64
C VAL A 84 3.43 2.94 12.12
N CYS A 85 2.25 3.00 11.48
CA CYS A 85 2.11 3.08 10.03
C CYS A 85 2.84 4.29 9.44
N ILE A 86 2.70 5.48 10.07
CA ILE A 86 3.41 6.72 9.65
C ILE A 86 4.93 6.55 9.73
N THR A 87 5.43 5.89 10.77
CA THR A 87 6.86 5.62 10.92
C THR A 87 7.34 4.62 9.89
N PHE A 88 6.55 3.57 9.65
CA PHE A 88 6.88 2.55 8.67
C PHE A 88 6.90 3.07 7.22
N ASP A 89 6.00 3.99 6.86
CA ASP A 89 5.98 4.67 5.55
C ASP A 89 7.29 5.41 5.22
N LYS A 90 8.08 5.73 6.22
CA LYS A 90 9.38 6.38 6.06
C LYS A 90 10.53 5.38 5.85
N MET A 91 10.29 4.08 5.94
CA MET A 91 11.33 3.05 5.98
C MET A 91 12.29 3.14 4.78
N ASP A 92 11.80 3.44 3.58
CA ASP A 92 12.63 3.61 2.38
C ASP A 92 13.61 4.79 2.50
N LYS A 93 13.32 5.77 3.37
CA LYS A 93 14.13 6.97 3.57
C LYS A 93 15.10 6.86 4.74
N VAL A 94 14.63 6.28 5.84
CA VAL A 94 15.38 6.26 7.11
C VAL A 94 16.00 4.89 7.41
N GLY A 95 15.63 3.85 6.66
CA GLY A 95 16.05 2.49 6.89
C GLY A 95 15.40 1.85 8.12
N LEU A 96 15.72 0.56 8.34
CA LEU A 96 15.16 -0.21 9.45
C LEU A 96 15.57 0.34 10.82
N ASP A 97 16.84 0.76 10.94
CA ASP A 97 17.36 1.32 12.20
C ASP A 97 16.67 2.63 12.55
N GLY A 98 16.42 3.50 11.56
CA GLY A 98 15.70 4.75 11.77
C GLY A 98 14.22 4.53 12.14
N VAL A 99 13.57 3.51 11.57
CA VAL A 99 12.21 3.10 12.00
C VAL A 99 12.23 2.63 13.44
N LYS A 100 13.17 1.79 13.83
CA LYS A 100 13.32 1.29 15.20
C LYS A 100 13.51 2.45 16.17
N GLU A 101 14.45 3.35 15.90
CA GLU A 101 14.78 4.49 16.75
C GLU A 101 13.58 5.44 16.93
N GLU A 102 12.82 5.71 15.85
CA GLU A 102 11.62 6.54 15.92
C GLU A 102 10.51 5.87 16.75
N LEU A 103 10.31 4.54 16.63
CA LEU A 103 9.31 3.80 17.40
C LEU A 103 9.68 3.74 18.89
N GLU A 104 10.95 3.52 19.24
CA GLU A 104 11.45 3.55 20.61
C GLU A 104 11.28 4.95 21.25
N GLY A 105 11.50 6.01 20.47
CA GLY A 105 11.29 7.39 20.89
C GLY A 105 9.82 7.76 21.17
N LYS A 106 8.87 6.95 20.69
CA LYS A 106 7.43 7.11 20.96
C LYS A 106 6.93 6.33 22.19
N GLU A 107 7.84 5.69 22.93
CA GLU A 107 7.55 4.92 24.15
C GLU A 107 6.57 3.74 23.93
N PHE A 108 6.52 3.17 22.73
CA PHE A 108 5.76 1.96 22.45
C PHE A 108 6.39 0.73 23.09
N ASP A 109 5.62 -0.35 23.23
CA ASP A 109 6.12 -1.59 23.83
C ASP A 109 7.34 -2.13 23.09
N LYS A 110 8.46 -2.32 23.83
CA LYS A 110 9.73 -2.76 23.26
C LYS A 110 9.66 -4.14 22.64
N GLN A 111 8.84 -5.04 23.19
CA GLN A 111 8.70 -6.40 22.64
C GLN A 111 7.96 -6.37 21.31
N ALA A 112 6.95 -5.49 21.18
CA ALA A 112 6.24 -5.28 19.93
C ALA A 112 7.19 -4.71 18.85
N ILE A 113 7.99 -3.70 19.20
CA ILE A 113 9.00 -3.09 18.31
C ILE A 113 10.02 -4.16 17.87
N ASP A 114 10.59 -4.92 18.80
CA ASP A 114 11.61 -5.93 18.47
C ASP A 114 11.06 -7.04 17.57
N LYS A 115 9.83 -7.49 17.79
CA LYS A 115 9.17 -8.48 16.91
C LYS A 115 8.95 -7.92 15.51
N PHE A 116 8.46 -6.68 15.39
CA PHE A 116 8.24 -6.02 14.12
C PHE A 116 9.55 -5.82 13.35
N VAL A 117 10.57 -5.28 14.00
CA VAL A 117 11.91 -5.09 13.41
C VAL A 117 12.52 -6.42 12.98
N GLN A 118 12.41 -7.48 13.80
CA GLN A 118 12.89 -8.81 13.45
C GLN A 118 12.15 -9.39 12.24
N PHE A 119 10.84 -9.18 12.14
CA PHE A 119 10.04 -9.59 10.99
C PHE A 119 10.52 -8.89 9.71
N LEU A 120 10.69 -7.57 9.74
CA LEU A 120 11.20 -6.80 8.60
C LEU A 120 12.64 -7.20 8.23
N SER A 121 13.51 -7.39 9.21
CA SER A 121 14.92 -7.80 9.02
C SER A 121 15.05 -9.15 8.32
N LYS A 122 14.19 -10.12 8.65
CA LYS A 122 14.20 -11.45 8.01
C LYS A 122 13.87 -11.40 6.52
N ALA A 123 13.03 -10.45 6.11
CA ALA A 123 12.68 -10.24 4.72
C ALA A 123 13.76 -9.47 3.93
N GLY A 124 14.68 -8.79 4.63
CA GLY A 124 15.69 -7.89 4.05
C GLY A 124 15.11 -6.55 3.62
N THR A 125 13.97 -6.53 2.95
CA THR A 125 13.19 -5.34 2.63
C THR A 125 11.69 -5.64 2.80
N ALA A 126 10.88 -4.62 3.05
CA ALA A 126 9.42 -4.79 3.18
C ALA A 126 8.79 -5.34 1.88
N GLN A 127 9.39 -5.05 0.73
CA GLN A 127 8.95 -5.53 -0.59
C GLN A 127 9.18 -7.04 -0.79
N ASN A 128 10.07 -7.66 -0.02
CA ASN A 128 10.34 -9.10 -0.08
C ASN A 128 9.40 -9.93 0.81
N ILE A 129 8.53 -9.29 1.58
CA ILE A 129 7.55 -9.97 2.44
C ILE A 129 6.49 -10.61 1.54
N LYS A 130 6.37 -11.92 1.63
CA LYS A 130 5.37 -12.67 0.87
C LYS A 130 4.01 -12.57 1.55
N LEU A 131 2.94 -12.50 0.74
CA LEU A 131 1.57 -12.47 1.23
C LEU A 131 1.24 -13.68 2.11
N ASP A 132 1.71 -14.89 1.75
CA ASP A 132 1.52 -16.10 2.52
C ASP A 132 2.08 -15.98 3.94
N SER A 133 3.28 -15.37 4.09
CA SER A 133 3.89 -15.18 5.41
C SER A 133 3.07 -14.26 6.31
N VAL A 134 2.35 -13.30 5.71
CA VAL A 134 1.43 -12.41 6.43
C VAL A 134 0.13 -13.15 6.75
N LYS A 135 -0.43 -13.86 5.77
CA LYS A 135 -1.67 -14.64 5.89
C LYS A 135 -1.63 -15.66 7.02
N ASP A 136 -0.46 -16.30 7.22
CA ASP A 136 -0.26 -17.29 8.29
C ASP A 136 -0.26 -16.68 9.71
N MET A 137 -0.06 -15.37 9.83
CA MET A 137 -0.04 -14.64 11.11
C MET A 137 -1.43 -14.15 11.54
N LEU A 138 -2.43 -14.21 10.65
CA LEU A 138 -3.74 -13.57 10.84
C LEU A 138 -4.80 -14.57 11.28
N GLU A 139 -5.67 -14.13 12.21
CA GLU A 139 -6.89 -14.84 12.55
C GLU A 139 -7.94 -14.72 11.43
N ASP A 140 -8.19 -13.49 10.95
CA ASP A 140 -9.04 -13.22 9.79
C ASP A 140 -8.17 -13.13 8.52
N LYS A 141 -8.32 -14.11 7.65
CA LYS A 141 -7.58 -14.21 6.38
C LYS A 141 -8.25 -13.49 5.21
N THR A 142 -9.47 -13.00 5.39
CA THR A 142 -10.28 -12.38 4.34
C THR A 142 -9.55 -11.26 3.58
N PRO A 143 -8.85 -10.31 4.24
CA PRO A 143 -8.10 -9.28 3.52
C PRO A 143 -6.97 -9.85 2.65
N ALA A 144 -6.25 -10.88 3.14
CA ALA A 144 -5.18 -11.52 2.37
C ALA A 144 -5.74 -12.28 1.15
N GLU A 145 -6.86 -12.99 1.32
CA GLU A 145 -7.54 -13.69 0.23
C GLU A 145 -8.08 -12.73 -0.82
N SER A 146 -8.55 -11.55 -0.41
CA SER A 146 -8.96 -10.49 -1.33
C SER A 146 -7.78 -10.00 -2.18
N ILE A 147 -6.63 -9.73 -1.58
CA ILE A 147 -5.41 -9.33 -2.29
C ILE A 147 -4.95 -10.42 -3.26
N GLU A 148 -4.93 -11.68 -2.82
CA GLU A 148 -4.57 -12.83 -3.64
C GLU A 148 -5.47 -12.94 -4.88
N ASN A 149 -6.80 -12.84 -4.69
CA ASN A 149 -7.78 -12.85 -5.77
C ASN A 149 -7.58 -11.69 -6.77
N ILE A 150 -7.31 -10.48 -6.27
CA ILE A 150 -7.05 -9.30 -7.12
C ILE A 150 -5.79 -9.53 -7.96
N ILE A 151 -4.69 -9.94 -7.34
CA ILE A 151 -3.41 -10.22 -8.02
C ILE A 151 -3.61 -11.28 -9.11
N ASP A 152 -4.21 -12.41 -8.77
CA ASP A 152 -4.44 -13.52 -9.69
C ASP A 152 -5.33 -13.13 -10.86
N THR A 153 -6.42 -12.41 -10.57
CA THR A 153 -7.39 -12.01 -11.59
C THR A 153 -6.79 -10.98 -12.55
N VAL A 154 -6.10 -9.97 -12.04
CA VAL A 154 -5.46 -8.96 -12.90
C VAL A 154 -4.36 -9.59 -13.74
N ASN A 155 -3.52 -10.46 -13.18
CA ASN A 155 -2.48 -11.16 -13.93
C ASN A 155 -3.06 -12.03 -15.05
N LYS A 156 -4.15 -12.75 -14.81
CA LYS A 156 -4.85 -13.55 -15.84
C LYS A 156 -5.42 -12.66 -16.95
N LEU A 157 -6.08 -11.56 -16.59
CA LEU A 157 -6.73 -10.66 -17.57
C LEU A 157 -5.73 -9.87 -18.41
N THR A 158 -4.55 -9.60 -17.89
CA THR A 158 -3.51 -8.81 -18.57
C THR A 158 -2.50 -9.68 -19.33
N GLY A 159 -2.53 -11.00 -19.11
CA GLY A 159 -1.57 -11.94 -19.72
C GLY A 159 -0.12 -11.68 -19.30
N GLY A 160 0.09 -11.12 -18.10
CA GLY A 160 1.43 -10.81 -17.58
C GLY A 160 2.11 -9.60 -18.23
N ARG A 161 1.34 -8.69 -18.83
CA ARG A 161 1.89 -7.47 -19.45
C ARG A 161 2.64 -6.57 -18.46
N TYR A 162 2.27 -6.58 -17.21
CA TYR A 162 2.93 -5.97 -16.06
C TYR A 162 2.72 -6.87 -14.84
N GLU A 163 3.55 -6.71 -13.83
CA GLU A 163 3.38 -7.44 -12.58
C GLU A 163 2.46 -6.70 -11.62
N VAL A 164 1.61 -7.44 -10.93
CA VAL A 164 0.91 -6.97 -9.72
C VAL A 164 1.55 -7.69 -8.54
N VAL A 165 2.17 -6.93 -7.63
CA VAL A 165 2.93 -7.48 -6.51
C VAL A 165 2.38 -6.98 -5.17
N PHE A 166 2.32 -7.89 -4.19
CA PHE A 166 2.05 -7.50 -2.82
C PHE A 166 3.24 -6.72 -2.26
N ASP A 167 2.97 -5.58 -1.63
CA ASP A 167 3.98 -4.75 -0.98
C ASP A 167 3.45 -4.24 0.36
N LEU A 168 3.88 -4.86 1.45
CA LEU A 168 3.44 -4.48 2.80
C LEU A 168 3.83 -3.04 3.17
N SER A 169 4.87 -2.48 2.55
CA SER A 169 5.30 -1.10 2.79
C SER A 169 4.40 -0.04 2.16
N LEU A 170 3.49 -0.45 1.28
CA LEU A 170 2.51 0.46 0.71
C LEU A 170 1.44 0.82 1.76
N VAL A 171 1.72 1.84 2.57
CA VAL A 171 0.91 2.17 3.75
C VAL A 171 -0.15 3.24 3.49
N ARG A 172 0.11 4.19 2.60
CA ARG A 172 -0.79 5.33 2.34
C ARG A 172 -1.34 5.96 3.63
N VAL A 173 -0.61 6.91 4.19
CA VAL A 173 -0.84 7.52 5.52
C VAL A 173 -2.17 8.29 5.65
N GLN A 174 -2.87 8.54 4.55
CA GLN A 174 -4.15 9.26 4.58
C GLN A 174 -5.25 8.42 5.24
N GLY A 175 -5.76 8.88 6.38
CA GLY A 175 -6.66 8.13 7.28
C GLY A 175 -8.02 7.75 6.70
N TYR A 176 -8.37 8.22 5.48
CA TYR A 176 -9.63 7.85 4.84
C TYR A 176 -9.59 6.57 4.00
N TYR A 177 -8.42 5.99 3.73
CA TYR A 177 -8.35 4.66 3.13
C TYR A 177 -8.64 3.59 4.18
N THR A 178 -9.59 2.70 3.91
CA THR A 178 -10.05 1.67 4.87
C THR A 178 -9.76 0.24 4.45
N GLY A 179 -9.42 0.01 3.19
CA GLY A 179 -9.20 -1.32 2.63
C GLY A 179 -8.00 -1.38 1.71
N THR A 180 -8.19 -1.99 0.54
CA THR A 180 -7.18 -2.16 -0.49
C THR A 180 -6.62 -0.83 -0.99
N VAL A 181 -5.31 -0.78 -1.13
CA VAL A 181 -4.58 0.34 -1.75
C VAL A 181 -3.66 -0.20 -2.83
N PHE A 182 -3.51 0.55 -3.93
CA PHE A 182 -2.55 0.21 -4.97
C PHE A 182 -1.82 1.45 -5.50
N GLU A 183 -0.64 1.23 -6.04
CA GLU A 183 0.21 2.24 -6.64
C GLU A 183 0.93 1.69 -7.85
N VAL A 184 1.11 2.51 -8.88
CA VAL A 184 1.90 2.15 -10.05
C VAL A 184 3.30 2.72 -9.90
N GLU A 185 4.30 1.86 -9.98
CA GLU A 185 5.73 2.22 -9.91
C GLU A 185 6.36 2.06 -11.29
N SER A 186 6.95 3.15 -11.82
CA SER A 186 7.79 3.10 -13.04
C SER A 186 9.07 2.33 -12.73
N LEU A 187 9.49 1.52 -13.69
CA LEU A 187 10.74 0.77 -13.65
C LEU A 187 11.83 1.42 -14.52
N ASP A 188 11.51 2.58 -15.14
CA ASP A 188 12.43 3.40 -15.94
C ASP A 188 13.16 4.44 -15.09
#